data_512d4da2e082ea992d9a551f0d09159d
#
_entry.id   512d4da2e082ea992d9a551f0d09159d
#
_cell.length_a   1.000
_cell.length_b   1.000
_cell.length_c   1.000
_cell.angle_alpha   90.00
_cell.angle_beta   90.00
_cell.angle_gamma   90.00
#
_symmetry.space_group_name_H-M   'P 1'
#
loop_
_entity.id
_entity.type
_entity.pdbx_description
1 polymer ?
#
loop_
_entity_poly.entity_id
_entity_poly.type
_entity_poly.pdbx_seq_one_letter_code
_entity_poly.pdbx_strand_id
1 'polypeptide(L)'
;MNRESRRDWTQLHFAADEQDAAAVGSLLAAGADVDVPDEEGNTPLWQAVFTYRGDGAVLSLLVEAGADPDRNNFHGVSPRRLAGWRIGSDVTVHLAEPPAP
;
A
#
# COMPACT_ATOMS: atom_id res chain seq x y z
N MET A 1 -0.99 -3.56 22.51
CA MET A 1 -1.04 -3.79 21.09
C MET A 1 -2.00 -4.89 20.74
N ASN A 2 -2.93 -4.58 19.91
CA ASN A 2 -3.97 -5.54 19.56
C ASN A 2 -3.61 -6.27 18.28
N ARG A 3 -3.30 -7.55 18.40
CA ARG A 3 -2.92 -8.33 17.23
C ARG A 3 -4.10 -8.74 16.38
N GLU A 4 -5.28 -8.62 16.94
CA GLU A 4 -6.46 -9.06 16.20
C GLU A 4 -6.78 -8.18 15.03
N SER A 5 -6.37 -6.91 15.08
CA SER A 5 -6.60 -6.02 13.96
C SER A 5 -5.75 -6.37 12.74
N ARG A 6 -4.85 -7.35 12.89
CA ARG A 6 -4.02 -7.79 11.78
C ARG A 6 -4.31 -9.21 11.37
N ARG A 7 -5.48 -9.72 11.75
CA ARG A 7 -5.79 -11.12 11.54
C ARG A 7 -5.76 -11.53 10.09
N ASP A 8 -6.22 -10.66 9.22
CA ASP A 8 -6.30 -10.97 7.80
C ASP A 8 -5.13 -10.40 7.00
N TRP A 9 -4.07 -10.00 7.68
CA TRP A 9 -2.91 -9.49 6.97
C TRP A 9 -2.15 -10.63 6.33
N THR A 10 -1.79 -10.42 5.06
CA THR A 10 -0.86 -11.31 4.38
C THR A 10 0.56 -10.87 4.70
N GLN A 11 1.52 -11.69 4.29
CA GLN A 11 2.91 -11.30 4.44
C GLN A 11 3.20 -9.97 3.72
N LEU A 12 2.52 -9.73 2.61
CA LEU A 12 2.73 -8.49 1.88
C LEU A 12 2.21 -7.29 2.67
N HIS A 13 1.11 -7.44 3.40
CA HIS A 13 0.65 -6.37 4.29
C HIS A 13 1.72 -6.02 5.32
N PHE A 14 2.31 -7.04 5.96
CA PHE A 14 3.33 -6.79 6.96
C PHE A 14 4.57 -6.14 6.36
N ALA A 15 5.01 -6.63 5.22
CA ALA A 15 6.19 -6.07 4.58
C ALA A 15 5.97 -4.61 4.17
N ALA A 16 4.77 -4.33 3.66
CA ALA A 16 4.44 -2.96 3.26
C ALA A 16 4.35 -2.03 4.46
N ASP A 17 3.75 -2.51 5.54
CA ASP A 17 3.61 -1.73 6.76
C ASP A 17 4.97 -1.38 7.36
N GLU A 18 5.92 -2.31 7.25
CA GLU A 18 7.27 -2.11 7.76
C GLU A 18 8.16 -1.34 6.80
N GLN A 19 7.67 -1.02 5.62
CA GLN A 19 8.46 -0.35 4.58
C GLN A 19 9.67 -1.17 4.19
N ASP A 20 9.51 -2.48 4.16
CA ASP A 20 10.59 -3.40 3.87
C ASP A 20 10.58 -3.72 2.38
N ALA A 21 11.31 -2.91 1.61
CA ALA A 21 11.31 -3.02 0.16
C ALA A 21 11.84 -4.38 -0.32
N ALA A 22 12.84 -4.92 0.36
CA ALA A 22 13.40 -6.21 -0.04
C ALA A 22 12.35 -7.32 0.10
N ALA A 23 11.63 -7.33 1.22
CA ALA A 23 10.60 -8.33 1.44
C ALA A 23 9.44 -8.15 0.45
N VAL A 24 9.04 -6.89 0.21
CA VAL A 24 7.99 -6.63 -0.76
C VAL A 24 8.39 -7.15 -2.13
N GLY A 25 9.61 -6.85 -2.57
CA GLY A 25 10.09 -7.31 -3.87
C GLY A 25 10.11 -8.83 -3.97
N SER A 26 10.56 -9.51 -2.92
CA SER A 26 10.61 -10.96 -2.92
C SER A 26 9.22 -11.58 -2.98
N LEU A 27 8.28 -11.02 -2.22
CA LEU A 27 6.92 -11.55 -2.21
C LEU A 27 6.25 -11.35 -3.56
N LEU A 28 6.45 -10.19 -4.17
CA LEU A 28 5.88 -9.92 -5.49
C LEU A 28 6.48 -10.85 -6.54
N ALA A 29 7.78 -11.08 -6.47
CA ALA A 29 8.44 -11.98 -7.39
C ALA A 29 7.93 -13.42 -7.23
N ALA A 30 7.48 -13.77 -6.03
CA ALA A 30 6.93 -15.10 -5.77
C ALA A 30 5.46 -15.20 -6.16
N GLY A 31 4.87 -14.14 -6.68
CA GLY A 31 3.48 -14.19 -7.15
C GLY A 31 2.45 -13.76 -6.14
N ALA A 32 2.83 -13.04 -5.09
CA ALA A 32 1.87 -12.58 -4.10
C ALA A 32 0.82 -11.67 -4.75
N ASP A 33 -0.42 -11.82 -4.31
CA ASP A 33 -1.51 -10.98 -4.77
C ASP A 33 -1.34 -9.59 -4.17
N VAL A 34 -1.28 -8.58 -5.03
CA VAL A 34 -0.92 -7.24 -4.60
C VAL A 34 -2.09 -6.49 -3.95
N ASP A 35 -3.32 -6.93 -4.20
CA ASP A 35 -4.49 -6.18 -3.75
C ASP A 35 -5.37 -6.95 -2.76
N VAL A 36 -4.81 -7.88 -2.02
CA VAL A 36 -5.58 -8.61 -1.02
C VAL A 36 -6.00 -7.66 0.10
N PRO A 37 -7.29 -7.56 0.41
CA PRO A 37 -7.72 -6.69 1.50
C PRO A 37 -7.60 -7.41 2.85
N ASP A 38 -7.32 -6.63 3.89
CA ASP A 38 -7.37 -7.16 5.25
C ASP A 38 -8.80 -7.01 5.78
N GLU A 39 -8.98 -7.18 7.10
CA GLU A 39 -10.31 -7.16 7.67
C GLU A 39 -10.97 -5.78 7.61
N GLU A 40 -10.19 -4.73 7.39
CA GLU A 40 -10.72 -3.38 7.22
C GLU A 40 -10.87 -3.02 5.75
N GLY A 41 -10.51 -3.93 4.86
CA GLY A 41 -10.48 -3.65 3.43
C GLY A 41 -9.22 -2.95 2.98
N ASN A 42 -8.21 -2.86 3.84
CA ASN A 42 -6.96 -2.20 3.49
C ASN A 42 -6.06 -3.14 2.71
N THR A 43 -5.53 -2.67 1.60
CA THR A 43 -4.57 -3.43 0.81
C THR A 43 -3.16 -3.14 1.31
N PRO A 44 -2.18 -3.92 0.85
CA PRO A 44 -0.79 -3.60 1.19
C PRO A 44 -0.40 -2.17 0.80
N LEU A 45 -0.90 -1.68 -0.34
CA LEU A 45 -0.60 -0.30 -0.74
C LEU A 45 -1.16 0.69 0.27
N TRP A 46 -2.37 0.44 0.78
CA TRP A 46 -2.97 1.29 1.79
C TRP A 46 -2.06 1.37 3.03
N GLN A 47 -1.55 0.21 3.45
CA GLN A 47 -0.66 0.16 4.61
C GLN A 47 0.66 0.88 4.34
N ALA A 48 1.19 0.75 3.14
CA ALA A 48 2.43 1.44 2.78
C ALA A 48 2.26 2.94 2.80
N VAL A 49 1.10 3.44 2.36
CA VAL A 49 0.82 4.87 2.44
C VAL A 49 0.70 5.31 3.90
N PHE A 50 0.01 4.50 4.70
CA PHE A 50 -0.23 4.82 6.10
C PHE A 50 1.09 4.96 6.88
N THR A 51 2.07 4.13 6.58
CA THR A 51 3.34 4.14 7.29
C THR A 51 4.46 4.84 6.52
N TYR A 52 4.12 5.51 5.44
CA TYR A 52 5.11 6.19 4.60
C TYR A 52 5.96 7.17 5.43
N ARG A 53 7.28 7.12 5.21
CA ARG A 53 8.21 7.94 5.96
C ARG A 53 9.19 8.71 5.07
N GLY A 54 8.86 8.86 3.81
CA GLY A 54 9.70 9.60 2.89
C GLY A 54 10.44 8.75 1.88
N ASP A 55 10.49 7.42 2.07
CA ASP A 55 11.12 6.52 1.13
C ASP A 55 10.03 5.86 0.30
N GLY A 56 9.99 6.15 -0.97
CA GLY A 56 8.94 5.67 -1.85
C GLY A 56 9.19 4.30 -2.46
N ALA A 57 10.23 3.58 -2.05
CA ALA A 57 10.58 2.32 -2.70
C ALA A 57 9.45 1.30 -2.63
N VAL A 58 8.82 1.15 -1.46
CA VAL A 58 7.73 0.18 -1.31
C VAL A 58 6.52 0.61 -2.12
N LEU A 59 6.18 1.90 -2.10
CA LEU A 59 5.07 2.39 -2.91
C LEU A 59 5.30 2.10 -4.38
N SER A 60 6.52 2.37 -4.87
CA SER A 60 6.84 2.13 -6.27
C SER A 60 6.71 0.66 -6.64
N LEU A 61 7.23 -0.22 -5.79
CA LEU A 61 7.15 -1.65 -6.05
C LEU A 61 5.71 -2.12 -6.16
N LEU A 62 4.86 -1.65 -5.25
CA LEU A 62 3.48 -2.08 -5.25
C LEU A 62 2.73 -1.53 -6.46
N VAL A 63 2.95 -0.26 -6.79
CA VAL A 63 2.27 0.34 -7.94
C VAL A 63 2.71 -0.33 -9.23
N GLU A 64 4.00 -0.60 -9.36
CA GLU A 64 4.51 -1.27 -10.56
C GLU A 64 3.97 -2.69 -10.69
N ALA A 65 3.63 -3.31 -9.58
CA ALA A 65 3.04 -4.65 -9.61
C ALA A 65 1.54 -4.63 -9.89
N GLY A 66 0.96 -3.45 -10.05
CA GLY A 66 -0.44 -3.34 -10.41
C GLY A 66 -1.37 -3.02 -9.25
N ALA A 67 -0.84 -2.62 -8.11
CA ALA A 67 -1.69 -2.23 -6.98
C ALA A 67 -2.59 -1.07 -7.38
N ASP A 68 -3.84 -1.13 -6.96
CA ASP A 68 -4.83 -0.13 -7.34
C ASP A 68 -4.87 0.97 -6.28
N PRO A 69 -4.38 2.18 -6.59
CA PRO A 69 -4.37 3.26 -5.59
C PRO A 69 -5.75 3.83 -5.31
N ASP A 70 -6.74 3.44 -6.10
CA ASP A 70 -8.09 3.98 -5.95
C ASP A 70 -9.05 2.97 -5.34
N ARG A 71 -8.56 1.83 -4.87
CA ARG A 71 -9.44 0.85 -4.25
C ARG A 71 -9.76 1.27 -2.83
N ASN A 72 -11.03 1.52 -2.57
CA ASN A 72 -11.47 1.94 -1.24
C ASN A 72 -11.42 0.78 -0.26
N ASN A 73 -11.05 1.09 0.99
CA ASN A 73 -11.26 0.14 2.06
C ASN A 73 -12.75 0.16 2.45
N PHE A 74 -13.11 -0.55 3.52
CA PHE A 74 -14.52 -0.65 3.91
C PHE A 74 -15.06 0.65 4.50
N HIS A 75 -14.19 1.63 4.75
CA HIS A 75 -14.59 2.95 5.25
C HIS A 75 -14.57 3.99 4.14
N GLY A 76 -14.40 3.57 2.90
CA GLY A 76 -14.43 4.49 1.76
C GLY A 76 -13.15 5.27 1.54
N VAL A 77 -12.02 4.77 2.04
CA VAL A 77 -10.75 5.46 1.93
C VAL A 77 -9.80 4.65 1.06
N SER A 78 -9.39 5.23 -0.06
CA SER A 78 -8.41 4.60 -0.94
C SER A 78 -7.00 5.00 -0.52
N PRO A 79 -5.98 4.27 -1.00
CA PRO A 79 -4.61 4.70 -0.76
C PRO A 79 -4.34 6.11 -1.25
N ARG A 80 -4.86 6.47 -2.42
CA ARG A 80 -4.66 7.82 -2.96
C ARG A 80 -5.30 8.87 -2.07
N ARG A 81 -6.49 8.60 -1.56
CA ARG A 81 -7.18 9.53 -0.68
C ARG A 81 -6.44 9.70 0.64
N LEU A 82 -5.97 8.59 1.19
CA LEU A 82 -5.18 8.61 2.41
C LEU A 82 -3.91 9.42 2.21
N ALA A 83 -3.25 9.25 1.07
CA ALA A 83 -2.03 9.98 0.77
C ALA A 83 -2.26 11.48 0.78
N GLY A 84 -3.39 11.92 0.22
CA GLY A 84 -3.70 13.34 0.20
C GLY A 84 -3.93 13.91 1.58
N TRP A 85 -4.42 13.09 2.50
CA TRP A 85 -4.64 13.56 3.86
C TRP A 85 -3.36 13.63 4.68
N ARG A 86 -2.41 12.73 4.36
CA ARG A 86 -1.28 12.61 5.25
C ARG A 86 -0.30 13.74 5.08
N ILE A 87 0.21 13.96 3.91
CA ILE A 87 1.23 14.93 3.80
C ILE A 87 1.21 15.69 2.55
N GLY A 88 0.54 15.24 1.62
CA GLY A 88 0.46 15.94 0.41
C GLY A 88 1.47 15.44 -0.58
N SER A 89 2.27 16.29 -1.14
CA SER A 89 2.82 16.06 -2.44
C SER A 89 3.79 14.88 -2.53
N ASP A 90 4.57 14.65 -1.48
CA ASP A 90 5.57 13.60 -1.54
C ASP A 90 4.95 12.24 -1.76
N VAL A 91 3.96 11.92 -0.95
CA VAL A 91 3.31 10.61 -1.05
C VAL A 91 2.50 10.50 -2.32
N THR A 92 1.78 11.56 -2.68
CA THR A 92 0.92 11.50 -3.85
C THR A 92 1.71 11.35 -5.14
N VAL A 93 2.94 11.84 -5.18
CA VAL A 93 3.77 11.66 -6.37
C VAL A 93 3.98 10.18 -6.68
N HIS A 94 4.17 9.36 -5.66
CA HIS A 94 4.40 7.93 -5.87
C HIS A 94 3.15 7.20 -6.32
N LEU A 95 1.99 7.80 -6.12
CA LEU A 95 0.74 7.20 -6.55
C LEU A 95 0.22 7.83 -7.85
N ALA A 96 0.92 8.83 -8.37
CA ALA A 96 0.46 9.51 -9.55
C ALA A 96 0.45 8.57 -10.73
N GLU A 97 -0.61 8.64 -11.50
CA GLU A 97 -0.67 7.89 -12.72
C GLU A 97 -0.04 8.68 -13.83
N PRO A 98 0.45 8.00 -14.86
CA PRO A 98 0.94 8.73 -16.02
C PRO A 98 -0.15 9.65 -16.51
N PRO A 99 0.21 10.84 -16.97
CA PRO A 99 -0.80 11.76 -17.44
C PRO A 99 -1.62 11.13 -18.54
N ALA A 100 -2.89 11.39 -18.49
CA ALA A 100 -3.78 10.91 -19.54
C ALA A 100 -3.37 11.53 -20.85
N PRO A 101 -3.41 10.74 -21.91
CA PRO A 101 -3.08 11.27 -23.24
C PRO A 101 -4.04 12.37 -23.66
#